data_673af0536b327494f5c39678ca848338
#
_entry.id   673af0536b327494f5c39678ca848338
#
_cell.length_a   1.000
_cell.length_b   1.000
_cell.length_c   1.000
_cell.angle_alpha   90.00
_cell.angle_beta   90.00
_cell.angle_gamma   90.00
#
_symmetry.space_group_name_H-M   'P 1'
#
loop_
_entity.id
_entity.type
_entity.pdbx_description
1 polymer ?
#
loop_
_entity_poly.entity_id
_entity_poly.type
_entity_poly.pdbx_seq_one_letter_code
_entity_poly.pdbx_strand_id
1 'polypeptide(L)'
;MADAGLDPAPPVLGEDATAVACLFRGLADPTRLMIVRHLARGEHRVVDLVAHLGLAQSTVSGHLACMRDCGLVTSRAQGRASVYSLARPELLDLLLAAQAYLDAVGERR
;
A
#
# COMPACT_ATOMS: atom_id res chain seq x y z
N MET A 1 18.74 26.04 24.40
CA MET A 1 18.50 25.66 24.05
C MET A 1 18.23 24.91 23.53
N ALA A 2 18.55 24.80 23.68
CA ALA A 2 18.42 23.87 23.10
C ALA A 2 17.34 23.46 22.69
N ASP A 3 16.69 23.85 22.96
CA ASP A 3 15.70 23.55 22.56
C ASP A 3 15.40 23.66 21.32
N ALA A 4 15.96 24.40 20.67
CA ALA A 4 15.67 24.49 19.32
C ALA A 4 15.95 23.20 18.66
N GLY A 5 17.03 22.61 18.95
CA GLY A 5 17.31 21.34 18.42
C GLY A 5 16.45 20.24 18.99
N LEU A 6 15.60 20.62 19.88
CA LEU A 6 14.78 19.66 20.59
C LEU A 6 13.35 19.66 20.17
N ASP A 7 13.08 20.15 18.97
CA ASP A 7 11.75 20.08 18.45
C ASP A 7 11.26 18.64 18.51
N PRO A 8 10.01 18.45 18.89
CA PRO A 8 9.48 17.09 18.91
C PRO A 8 9.57 16.46 17.54
N ALA A 9 9.70 15.15 17.52
CA ALA A 9 9.69 14.42 16.27
C ALA A 9 8.40 14.75 15.52
N PRO A 10 8.44 14.76 14.19
CA PRO A 10 7.21 14.96 13.42
C PRO A 10 6.15 13.96 13.85
N PRO A 11 4.90 14.40 13.95
CA PRO A 11 3.84 13.50 14.39
C PRO A 11 3.78 12.20 13.59
N VAL A 12 4.14 12.24 12.33
CA VAL A 12 4.06 11.07 11.46
C VAL A 12 4.99 9.94 11.94
N LEU A 13 6.08 10.28 12.64
CA LEU A 13 7.03 9.28 13.09
C LEU A 13 7.01 9.06 14.60
N GLY A 14 6.04 9.64 15.29
CA GLY A 14 5.99 9.55 16.74
C GLY A 14 5.74 8.14 17.22
N GLU A 15 4.76 7.98 18.08
CA GLU A 15 4.49 6.70 18.69
C GLU A 15 3.96 5.66 17.72
N ASP A 16 3.61 6.08 16.50
CA ASP A 16 3.03 5.19 15.51
C ASP A 16 4.07 4.58 14.58
N ALA A 17 5.35 4.62 14.95
CA ALA A 17 6.39 4.09 14.07
C ALA A 17 6.15 2.62 13.70
N THR A 18 5.65 1.83 14.63
CA THR A 18 5.37 0.42 14.35
C THR A 18 4.25 0.28 13.31
N ALA A 19 3.22 1.10 13.42
CA ALA A 19 2.12 1.08 12.45
C ALA A 19 2.60 1.53 11.08
N VAL A 20 3.43 2.57 11.03
CA VAL A 20 4.00 3.05 9.78
C VAL A 20 4.90 1.98 9.15
N ALA A 21 5.68 1.28 9.97
CA ALA A 21 6.53 0.20 9.47
C ALA A 21 5.68 -0.94 8.90
N CYS A 22 4.55 -1.27 9.53
CA CYS A 22 3.64 -2.29 9.01
C CYS A 22 3.09 -1.87 7.65
N LEU A 23 2.71 -0.61 7.51
CA LEU A 23 2.23 -0.06 6.24
C LEU A 23 3.28 -0.26 5.14
N PHE A 24 4.52 0.15 5.39
CA PHE A 24 5.56 0.03 4.39
C PHE A 24 5.90 -1.43 4.10
N ARG A 25 5.86 -2.29 5.11
CA ARG A 25 6.08 -3.71 4.90
C ARG A 25 5.03 -4.30 3.97
N GLY A 26 3.78 -3.87 4.15
CA GLY A 26 2.69 -4.31 3.29
C GLY A 26 2.84 -3.85 1.85
N LEU A 27 3.60 -2.78 1.62
CA LEU A 27 3.84 -2.25 0.27
C LEU A 27 5.18 -2.70 -0.31
N ALA A 28 6.03 -3.36 0.48
CA ALA A 28 7.40 -3.64 0.08
C ALA A 28 7.50 -4.90 -0.79
N ASP A 29 6.75 -4.91 -1.89
CA ASP A 29 6.76 -6.01 -2.84
C ASP A 29 6.21 -5.50 -4.17
N PRO A 30 6.90 -5.75 -5.29
CA PRO A 30 6.42 -5.25 -6.59
C PRO A 30 5.02 -5.72 -6.93
N THR A 31 4.68 -6.97 -6.61
CA THR A 31 3.34 -7.49 -6.90
C THR A 31 2.28 -6.73 -6.12
N ARG A 32 2.55 -6.43 -4.86
CA ARG A 32 1.60 -5.67 -4.04
C ARG A 32 1.40 -4.26 -4.57
N LEU A 33 2.47 -3.64 -5.05
CA LEU A 33 2.36 -2.32 -5.66
C LEU A 33 1.52 -2.39 -6.94
N MET A 34 1.66 -3.45 -7.71
CA MET A 34 0.82 -3.63 -8.90
C MET A 34 -0.65 -3.82 -8.53
N ILE A 35 -0.91 -4.55 -7.44
CA ILE A 35 -2.28 -4.70 -6.96
C ILE A 35 -2.87 -3.34 -6.59
N VAL A 36 -2.10 -2.51 -5.88
CA VAL A 36 -2.57 -1.16 -5.54
C VAL A 36 -2.91 -0.37 -6.78
N ARG A 37 -2.07 -0.45 -7.81
CA ARG A 37 -2.32 0.26 -9.06
C ARG A 37 -3.61 -0.18 -9.73
N HIS A 38 -3.91 -1.45 -9.72
CA HIS A 38 -5.16 -1.95 -10.27
C HIS A 38 -6.35 -1.50 -9.44
N LEU A 39 -6.24 -1.60 -8.12
CA LEU A 39 -7.33 -1.20 -7.24
C LEU A 39 -7.55 0.32 -7.24
N ALA A 40 -6.54 1.08 -7.65
CA ALA A 40 -6.70 2.52 -7.81
C ALA A 40 -7.71 2.88 -8.89
N ARG A 41 -7.96 1.98 -9.82
CA ARG A 41 -8.94 2.19 -10.91
C ARG A 41 -10.34 1.80 -10.48
N GLY A 42 -10.49 1.16 -9.33
CA GLY A 42 -11.76 0.69 -8.84
C GLY A 42 -11.63 -0.68 -8.21
N GLU A 43 -12.71 -1.15 -7.62
CA GLU A 43 -12.68 -2.45 -6.96
C GLU A 43 -12.54 -3.58 -7.98
N HIS A 44 -11.91 -4.66 -7.53
CA HIS A 44 -11.66 -5.85 -8.36
C HIS A 44 -11.93 -7.10 -7.55
N ARG A 45 -12.42 -8.13 -8.23
CA ARG A 45 -12.47 -9.48 -7.67
C ARG A 45 -11.09 -10.09 -7.77
N VAL A 46 -10.85 -11.14 -6.95
CA VAL A 46 -9.57 -11.85 -7.00
C VAL A 46 -9.30 -12.38 -8.42
N VAL A 47 -10.33 -12.93 -9.07
CA VAL A 47 -10.14 -13.48 -10.42
C VAL A 47 -9.70 -12.42 -11.42
N ASP A 48 -10.15 -11.18 -11.25
CA ASP A 48 -9.75 -10.10 -12.14
C ASP A 48 -8.28 -9.76 -11.95
N LEU A 49 -7.83 -9.73 -10.70
CA LEU A 49 -6.43 -9.46 -10.40
C LEU A 49 -5.54 -10.59 -10.89
N VAL A 50 -5.99 -11.84 -10.75
CA VAL A 50 -5.25 -12.99 -11.27
C VAL A 50 -5.06 -12.85 -12.79
N ALA A 51 -6.13 -12.47 -13.49
CA ALA A 51 -6.07 -12.31 -14.94
C ALA A 51 -5.13 -11.18 -15.33
N HIS A 52 -5.17 -10.06 -14.61
CA HIS A 52 -4.32 -8.90 -14.93
C HIS A 52 -2.85 -9.16 -14.62
N LEU A 53 -2.58 -9.86 -13.51
CA LEU A 53 -1.22 -10.04 -13.04
C LEU A 53 -0.53 -11.28 -13.61
N GLY A 54 -1.32 -12.23 -14.09
CA GLY A 54 -0.76 -13.46 -14.63
C GLY A 54 -0.11 -14.35 -13.58
N LEU A 55 -0.59 -14.26 -12.33
CA LEU A 55 -0.05 -15.03 -11.22
C LEU A 55 -1.07 -16.04 -10.73
N ALA A 56 -0.60 -17.03 -9.96
CA ALA A 56 -1.48 -18.02 -9.37
C ALA A 56 -2.43 -17.35 -8.38
N GLN A 57 -3.65 -17.88 -8.30
CA GLN A 57 -4.65 -17.33 -7.40
C GLN A 57 -4.20 -17.35 -5.94
N SER A 58 -3.52 -18.42 -5.53
CA SER A 58 -3.03 -18.53 -4.15
C SER A 58 -2.02 -17.43 -3.84
N THR A 59 -1.18 -17.07 -4.80
CA THR A 59 -0.20 -16.00 -4.63
C THR A 59 -0.91 -14.67 -4.46
N VAL A 60 -1.87 -14.37 -5.33
CA VAL A 60 -2.62 -13.10 -5.25
C VAL A 60 -3.40 -13.05 -3.95
N SER A 61 -4.08 -14.13 -3.58
CA SER A 61 -4.86 -14.18 -2.35
C SER A 61 -3.98 -13.98 -1.12
N GLY A 62 -2.77 -14.54 -1.12
CA GLY A 62 -1.84 -14.35 -0.02
C GLY A 62 -1.41 -12.91 0.13
N HIS A 63 -1.12 -12.24 -0.98
CA HIS A 63 -0.78 -10.81 -0.94
C HIS A 63 -1.96 -9.99 -0.42
N LEU A 64 -3.16 -10.27 -0.91
CA LEU A 64 -4.34 -9.53 -0.49
C LEU A 64 -4.62 -9.71 1.00
N ALA A 65 -4.44 -10.92 1.53
CA ALA A 65 -4.62 -11.16 2.95
C ALA A 65 -3.65 -10.34 3.79
N CYS A 66 -2.39 -10.31 3.39
CA CYS A 66 -1.37 -9.52 4.08
C CYS A 66 -1.71 -8.03 4.02
N MET A 67 -2.11 -7.55 2.84
CA MET A 67 -2.45 -6.15 2.66
C MET A 67 -3.68 -5.75 3.47
N ARG A 68 -4.66 -6.66 3.58
CA ARG A 68 -5.83 -6.40 4.40
C ARG A 68 -5.46 -6.31 5.89
N ASP A 69 -4.58 -7.21 6.33
CA ASP A 69 -4.15 -7.21 7.74
C ASP A 69 -3.40 -5.93 8.09
N CYS A 70 -2.70 -5.35 7.11
CA CYS A 70 -1.99 -4.09 7.33
C CYS A 70 -2.85 -2.86 7.06
N GLY A 71 -4.13 -3.05 6.75
CA GLY A 71 -5.04 -1.93 6.54
C GLY A 71 -4.93 -1.24 5.20
N LEU A 72 -4.31 -1.88 4.21
CA LEU A 72 -4.11 -1.28 2.89
C LEU A 72 -5.31 -1.49 1.97
N VAL A 73 -6.00 -2.61 2.12
CA VAL A 73 -7.16 -2.94 1.30
C VAL A 73 -8.29 -3.41 2.19
N THR A 74 -9.50 -3.31 1.67
CA THR A 74 -10.69 -3.86 2.30
C THR A 74 -11.34 -4.82 1.33
N SER A 75 -12.18 -5.69 1.85
CA SER A 75 -12.91 -6.63 1.00
C SER A 75 -14.37 -6.68 1.43
N ARG A 76 -15.23 -7.00 0.48
CA ARG A 76 -16.64 -7.24 0.75
C ARG A 76 -17.10 -8.42 -0.08
N ALA A 77 -18.13 -9.09 0.40
CA ALA A 77 -18.72 -10.19 -0.34
C ALA A 77 -19.62 -9.66 -1.45
N GLN A 78 -19.58 -10.30 -2.59
CA GLN A 78 -20.48 -10.02 -3.70
C GLN A 78 -20.85 -11.37 -4.29
N GLY A 79 -22.01 -11.89 -3.89
CA GLY A 79 -22.36 -13.26 -4.24
C GLY A 79 -21.34 -14.21 -3.61
N ARG A 80 -20.72 -15.04 -4.43
CA ARG A 80 -19.70 -15.99 -3.97
C ARG A 80 -18.30 -15.43 -4.09
N ALA A 81 -18.16 -14.22 -4.61
CA ALA A 81 -16.87 -13.61 -4.83
C ALA A 81 -16.54 -12.65 -3.71
N SER A 82 -15.24 -12.41 -3.53
CA SER A 82 -14.75 -11.32 -2.69
C SER A 82 -14.25 -10.22 -3.60
N VAL A 83 -14.67 -8.99 -3.30
CA VAL A 83 -14.31 -7.82 -4.07
C VAL A 83 -13.41 -6.95 -3.19
N TYR A 84 -12.26 -6.58 -3.71
CA TYR A 84 -11.26 -5.82 -2.97
C TYR A 84 -11.19 -4.38 -3.45
N SER A 85 -10.93 -3.48 -2.51
CA SER A 85 -10.78 -2.04 -2.78
C SER A 85 -9.63 -1.50 -1.95
N LEU A 86 -9.08 -0.36 -2.35
CA LEU A 86 -8.15 0.34 -1.47
C LEU A 86 -8.90 0.79 -0.23
N ALA A 87 -8.26 0.64 0.94
CA ALA A 87 -8.88 1.05 2.19
C ALA A 87 -9.11 2.55 2.22
N ARG A 88 -8.13 3.32 1.71
CA ARG A 88 -8.20 4.77 1.71
C ARG A 88 -7.51 5.31 0.47
N PRO A 89 -8.08 6.36 -0.15
CA PRO A 89 -7.45 6.94 -1.34
C PRO A 89 -6.10 7.61 -1.04
N GLU A 90 -5.85 7.99 0.21
CA GLU A 90 -4.58 8.59 0.60
C GLU A 90 -3.39 7.67 0.32
N LEU A 91 -3.63 6.37 0.19
CA LEU A 91 -2.55 5.46 -0.17
C LEU A 91 -1.92 5.83 -1.50
N LEU A 92 -2.72 6.33 -2.44
CA LEU A 92 -2.20 6.77 -3.73
C LEU A 92 -1.28 7.98 -3.60
N ASP A 93 -1.64 8.90 -2.71
CA ASP A 93 -0.79 10.07 -2.45
C ASP A 93 0.57 9.64 -1.92
N LEU A 94 0.59 8.64 -1.05
CA LEU A 94 1.83 8.10 -0.52
C LEU A 94 2.70 7.53 -1.64
N LEU A 95 2.12 6.78 -2.55
CA LEU A 95 2.88 6.18 -3.64
C LEU A 95 3.39 7.23 -4.62
N LEU A 96 2.60 8.26 -4.89
CA LEU A 96 3.04 9.36 -5.72
C LEU A 96 4.21 10.10 -5.09
N ALA A 97 4.16 10.30 -3.78
CA ALA A 97 5.27 10.93 -3.06
C ALA A 97 6.53 10.07 -3.12
N ALA A 98 6.38 8.75 -3.00
CA ALA A 98 7.50 7.84 -3.10
C ALA A 98 8.13 7.91 -4.49
N GLN A 99 7.32 7.96 -5.54
CA GLN A 99 7.81 8.06 -6.90
C GLN A 99 8.54 9.38 -7.10
N ALA A 100 7.98 10.48 -6.60
CA ALA A 100 8.61 11.79 -6.70
C ALA A 100 9.98 11.80 -6.01
N TYR A 101 10.06 11.15 -4.85
CA TYR A 101 11.33 11.03 -4.13
C TYR A 101 12.36 10.28 -4.97
N LEU A 102 11.96 9.14 -5.56
CA LEU A 102 12.87 8.36 -6.39
C LEU A 102 13.32 9.13 -7.62
N ASP A 103 12.43 9.88 -8.24
CA ASP A 103 12.78 10.67 -9.41
C ASP A 103 13.81 11.74 -9.03
N ALA A 104 13.62 12.39 -7.89
CA ALA A 104 14.56 13.42 -7.43
C ALA A 104 15.92 12.82 -7.13
N VAL A 105 15.96 11.64 -6.49
CA VAL A 105 17.22 10.94 -6.22
C VAL A 105 17.89 10.51 -7.52
N GLY A 106 17.09 10.00 -8.45
CA GLY A 106 17.62 9.56 -9.75
C GLY A 106 18.27 10.66 -10.54
N GLU A 107 17.74 11.87 -10.44
CA GLU A 107 18.31 13.02 -11.16
C GLU A 107 19.72 13.37 -10.72
N ARG A 108 20.14 12.85 -9.57
CA ARG A 108 21.47 13.13 -9.05
C ARG A 108 22.51 12.11 -9.49
N ARG A 109 22.11 11.10 -10.18
CA ARG A 109 23.01 10.07 -10.67
C ARG A 109 23.58 10.47 -12.04
#